data_aebabd9234dfd5ff80084f00a95d486d
#
_entry.id   aebabd9234dfd5ff80084f00a95d486d
#
_cell.length_a   1.000
_cell.length_b   1.000
_cell.length_c   1.000
_cell.angle_alpha   90.00
_cell.angle_beta   90.00
_cell.angle_gamma   90.00
#
_symmetry.space_group_name_H-M   'P 1'
#
loop_
_entity.id
_entity.type
_entity.pdbx_description
1 polymer ?
#
loop_
_entity_poly.entity_id
_entity_poly.type
_entity_poly.pdbx_seq_one_letter_code
_entity_poly.pdbx_strand_id
1 'polypeptide(L)'
;MKVGKLGWLVAMFLSGGMAIAQGTADDYRRAYALKEKFSADKVFYSNVNPQWIEGTHQFWYVRNTPDGRLYVSVDADKKARKELFDSHRLAKALGAASGKEVKPEALALGHLSVSKGLDTLHFVFNNQRWMYASRKNQLVNEGALPLPPKQKHWMEVDDEKTASPVPSPDGKWIAFIKNQNIYVKEVATGKEKQLSLDGTLGNYYSAYIRWSPDSKKVASCKIRPVEKRYVYYVESSPADQLQPKLHKQEYAKPGDELPFKVPCIYEVESGRSIIPSTELFDRQYEVYGPEWNPDSRAVTFEYNQRGHQVYRVLELSAETGKEIGRAHV
;
A
#
# COMPACT_ATOMS: atom_id res chain seq x y z
N MET A 1 25.68 -29.02 73.78
CA MET A 1 25.27 -27.75 73.20
C MET A 1 25.01 -27.92 71.72
N LYS A 2 23.73 -27.96 71.31
CA LYS A 2 23.30 -28.01 69.94
C LYS A 2 22.62 -26.70 69.58
N VAL A 3 23.37 -25.77 69.04
CA VAL A 3 22.86 -24.52 68.49
C VAL A 3 23.55 -24.37 67.10
N GLY A 4 22.89 -24.68 66.03
CA GLY A 4 23.55 -24.55 64.72
C GLY A 4 22.74 -24.85 63.51
N LYS A 5 21.52 -25.35 63.59
CA LYS A 5 20.73 -25.70 62.41
C LYS A 5 19.51 -24.81 62.12
N LEU A 6 19.12 -23.93 63.04
CA LEU A 6 17.96 -23.05 62.87
C LEU A 6 18.35 -21.68 62.27
N GLY A 7 19.60 -21.25 62.41
CA GLY A 7 20.08 -19.98 61.86
C GLY A 7 20.27 -19.94 60.36
N TRP A 8 20.50 -21.10 59.71
CA TRP A 8 20.72 -21.21 58.28
C TRP A 8 19.41 -21.21 57.45
N LEU A 9 18.31 -21.63 58.05
CA LEU A 9 17.00 -21.62 57.42
C LEU A 9 16.36 -20.22 57.34
N VAL A 10 16.70 -19.34 58.31
CA VAL A 10 16.19 -17.97 58.32
C VAL A 10 16.99 -17.07 57.35
N ALA A 11 18.28 -17.34 57.12
CA ALA A 11 19.10 -16.60 56.19
C ALA A 11 18.76 -16.91 54.71
N MET A 12 18.18 -18.09 54.42
CA MET A 12 17.79 -18.49 53.08
C MET A 12 16.44 -17.88 52.59
N PHE A 13 15.62 -17.38 53.54
CA PHE A 13 14.35 -16.72 53.23
C PHE A 13 14.47 -15.20 53.01
N LEU A 14 15.60 -14.58 53.34
CA LEU A 14 15.83 -13.14 53.19
C LEU A 14 16.59 -12.75 51.92
N SER A 15 17.04 -13.74 51.12
CA SER A 15 17.71 -13.47 49.82
C SER A 15 16.82 -13.72 48.63
N GLY A 16 15.50 -13.85 48.81
CA GLY A 16 14.51 -13.79 47.73
C GLY A 16 14.43 -12.35 47.22
N GLY A 17 15.48 -11.86 46.57
CA GLY A 17 15.39 -10.66 45.76
C GLY A 17 14.30 -10.92 44.74
N MET A 18 13.20 -10.16 44.78
CA MET A 18 12.20 -10.14 43.74
C MET A 18 12.94 -9.78 42.45
N ALA A 19 13.21 -10.78 41.61
CA ALA A 19 13.61 -10.52 40.25
C ALA A 19 12.40 -9.85 39.55
N ILE A 20 12.35 -8.52 39.57
CA ILE A 20 11.40 -7.74 38.80
C ILE A 20 11.85 -7.90 37.36
N ALA A 21 11.37 -9.00 36.70
CA ALA A 21 11.69 -9.29 35.32
C ALA A 21 10.92 -8.39 34.34
N GLN A 22 9.98 -7.58 34.87
CA GLN A 22 9.18 -6.67 34.03
C GLN A 22 9.35 -5.24 34.54
N GLY A 23 9.49 -4.30 33.60
CA GLY A 23 9.55 -2.89 33.90
C GLY A 23 8.25 -2.39 34.55
N THR A 24 8.35 -1.38 35.39
CA THR A 24 7.19 -0.71 35.97
C THR A 24 6.46 0.14 34.95
N ALA A 25 5.22 0.53 35.23
CA ALA A 25 4.48 1.47 34.37
C ALA A 25 5.24 2.80 34.17
N ASP A 26 6.06 3.20 35.17
CA ASP A 26 6.91 4.38 35.06
C ASP A 26 8.10 4.17 34.12
N ASP A 27 8.64 2.97 34.04
CA ASP A 27 9.70 2.64 33.09
C ASP A 27 9.16 2.71 31.64
N TYR A 28 7.98 2.19 31.42
CA TYR A 28 7.31 2.31 30.11
C TYR A 28 6.98 3.76 29.77
N ARG A 29 6.45 4.55 30.71
CA ARG A 29 6.20 5.98 30.49
C ARG A 29 7.48 6.74 30.14
N ARG A 30 8.59 6.47 30.83
CA ARG A 30 9.90 7.06 30.54
C ARG A 30 10.39 6.63 29.14
N ALA A 31 10.24 5.35 28.78
CA ALA A 31 10.65 4.86 27.46
C ALA A 31 9.83 5.52 26.33
N TYR A 32 8.52 5.65 26.50
CA TYR A 32 7.67 6.36 25.54
C TYR A 32 8.01 7.85 25.43
N ALA A 33 8.24 8.53 26.56
CA ALA A 33 8.66 9.92 26.56
C ALA A 33 10.02 10.12 25.89
N LEU A 34 10.94 9.15 26.01
CA LEU A 34 12.21 9.16 25.28
C LEU A 34 12.00 8.98 23.78
N LYS A 35 11.07 8.11 23.36
CA LYS A 35 10.72 7.93 21.95
C LYS A 35 10.18 9.23 21.35
N GLU A 36 9.24 9.90 21.99
CA GLU A 36 8.73 11.20 21.56
C GLU A 36 9.83 12.25 21.51
N LYS A 37 10.72 12.26 22.50
CA LYS A 37 11.83 13.21 22.60
C LYS A 37 12.89 13.02 21.51
N PHE A 38 13.05 11.80 20.98
CA PHE A 38 14.14 11.48 20.05
C PHE A 38 13.69 11.15 18.62
N SER A 39 12.38 10.94 18.36
CA SER A 39 11.96 10.35 17.09
C SER A 39 11.55 11.31 15.99
N ALA A 40 10.84 12.40 16.26
CA ALA A 40 10.18 13.11 15.18
C ALA A 40 10.77 14.47 14.83
N ASP A 41 11.19 15.27 15.80
CA ASP A 41 11.37 16.71 15.57
C ASP A 41 12.84 17.18 15.63
N LYS A 42 13.80 16.25 15.49
CA LYS A 42 15.23 16.59 15.67
C LYS A 42 16.14 16.22 14.51
N VAL A 43 15.61 15.53 13.52
CA VAL A 43 16.37 15.21 12.30
C VAL A 43 15.78 16.00 11.15
N PHE A 44 16.45 17.08 10.81
CA PHE A 44 16.07 17.96 9.72
C PHE A 44 16.88 17.64 8.48
N TYR A 45 16.35 17.94 7.31
CA TYR A 45 17.03 17.82 6.03
C TYR A 45 17.50 16.41 5.65
N SER A 46 16.97 15.38 6.31
CA SER A 46 17.45 14.00 6.21
C SER A 46 17.03 13.29 4.93
N ASN A 47 15.90 13.68 4.34
CA ASN A 47 15.34 12.99 3.18
C ASN A 47 14.85 13.97 2.12
N VAL A 48 15.14 13.62 0.84
CA VAL A 48 14.49 14.22 -0.33
C VAL A 48 13.71 13.10 -1.02
N ASN A 49 12.40 13.19 -0.98
CA ASN A 49 11.51 12.28 -1.71
C ASN A 49 10.88 13.04 -2.89
N PRO A 50 11.50 13.00 -4.08
CA PRO A 50 11.06 13.81 -5.20
C PRO A 50 9.75 13.28 -5.79
N GLN A 51 8.79 14.18 -5.99
CA GLN A 51 7.55 13.93 -6.70
C GLN A 51 7.69 14.55 -8.09
N TRP A 52 7.95 13.72 -9.10
CA TRP A 52 8.14 14.17 -10.47
C TRP A 52 6.83 14.63 -11.10
N ILE A 53 6.90 15.70 -11.86
CA ILE A 53 5.77 16.22 -12.64
C ILE A 53 5.84 15.58 -14.03
N GLU A 54 4.83 14.78 -14.33
CA GLU A 54 4.77 13.96 -15.53
C GLU A 54 5.00 14.76 -16.83
N GLY A 55 5.88 14.26 -17.68
CA GLY A 55 6.24 14.88 -18.95
C GLY A 55 7.06 16.17 -18.80
N THR A 56 7.74 16.38 -17.67
CA THR A 56 8.66 17.50 -17.41
C THR A 56 9.93 17.04 -16.74
N HIS A 57 10.96 17.89 -16.70
CA HIS A 57 12.17 17.69 -15.87
C HIS A 57 12.06 18.48 -14.55
N GLN A 58 10.85 18.57 -14.02
CA GLN A 58 10.57 19.27 -12.79
C GLN A 58 10.03 18.29 -11.73
N PHE A 59 10.38 18.54 -10.48
CA PHE A 59 9.84 17.81 -9.34
C PHE A 59 9.65 18.74 -8.14
N TRP A 60 8.88 18.29 -7.19
CA TRP A 60 8.74 18.95 -5.89
C TRP A 60 8.97 17.93 -4.76
N TYR A 61 9.28 18.42 -3.58
CA TYR A 61 9.44 17.62 -2.39
C TYR A 61 9.15 18.43 -1.14
N VAL A 62 8.88 17.75 -0.04
CA VAL A 62 8.71 18.34 1.29
C VAL A 62 10.03 18.27 2.04
N ARG A 63 10.43 19.37 2.62
CA ARG A 63 11.62 19.50 3.45
C ARG A 63 11.22 19.83 4.88
N ASN A 64 11.59 18.99 5.84
CA ASN A 64 11.41 19.30 7.25
C ASN A 64 12.56 20.19 7.71
N THR A 65 12.22 21.33 8.30
CA THR A 65 13.15 22.30 8.85
C THR A 65 12.85 22.53 10.34
N PRO A 66 13.76 23.16 11.11
CA PRO A 66 13.45 23.53 12.49
C PRO A 66 12.20 24.43 12.62
N ASP A 67 11.93 25.23 11.59
CA ASP A 67 10.81 26.16 11.55
C ASP A 67 9.52 25.56 10.98
N GLY A 68 9.52 24.26 10.61
CA GLY A 68 8.38 23.56 10.07
C GLY A 68 8.61 22.94 8.69
N ARG A 69 7.52 22.74 7.95
CA ARG A 69 7.54 22.12 6.61
C ARG A 69 7.68 23.15 5.51
N LEU A 70 8.64 22.93 4.64
CA LEU A 70 8.86 23.74 3.44
C LEU A 70 8.58 22.88 2.19
N TYR A 71 7.72 23.35 1.31
CA TYR A 71 7.45 22.74 0.02
C TYR A 71 8.34 23.37 -1.04
N VAL A 72 9.15 22.55 -1.68
CA VAL A 72 10.21 23.01 -2.59
C VAL A 72 9.95 22.47 -3.99
N SER A 73 10.04 23.32 -5.01
CA SER A 73 10.08 22.92 -6.41
C SER A 73 11.48 23.03 -6.99
N VAL A 74 11.83 22.11 -7.88
CA VAL A 74 13.09 22.07 -8.60
C VAL A 74 12.81 21.94 -10.09
N ASP A 75 13.48 22.77 -10.87
CA ASP A 75 13.52 22.71 -12.33
C ASP A 75 14.94 22.26 -12.71
N ALA A 76 15.08 21.01 -13.17
CA ALA A 76 16.38 20.43 -13.46
C ALA A 76 17.05 21.05 -14.69
N ASP A 77 16.27 21.48 -15.69
CA ASP A 77 16.80 22.12 -16.90
C ASP A 77 17.39 23.49 -16.58
N LYS A 78 16.71 24.26 -15.74
CA LYS A 78 17.16 25.58 -15.31
C LYS A 78 18.11 25.57 -14.12
N LYS A 79 18.34 24.38 -13.54
CA LYS A 79 19.12 24.21 -12.29
C LYS A 79 18.61 25.15 -11.18
N ALA A 80 17.31 25.35 -11.13
CA ALA A 80 16.67 26.30 -10.24
C ALA A 80 15.87 25.59 -9.15
N ARG A 81 15.95 26.11 -7.93
CA ARG A 81 15.17 25.66 -6.76
C ARG A 81 14.49 26.86 -6.12
N LYS A 82 13.21 26.71 -5.81
CA LYS A 82 12.39 27.75 -5.15
C LYS A 82 11.30 27.12 -4.28
N GLU A 83 10.63 27.90 -3.48
CA GLU A 83 9.40 27.47 -2.84
C GLU A 83 8.34 27.13 -3.89
N LEU A 84 7.61 26.06 -3.66
CA LEU A 84 6.53 25.60 -4.55
C LEU A 84 5.35 26.59 -4.55
N PHE A 85 5.06 27.15 -3.37
CA PHE A 85 4.03 28.17 -3.15
C PHE A 85 4.35 28.97 -1.88
N ASP A 86 3.71 30.10 -1.73
CA ASP A 86 3.78 30.93 -0.51
C ASP A 86 2.93 30.30 0.61
N SER A 87 3.60 29.70 1.60
CA SER A 87 2.97 29.01 2.72
C SER A 87 2.12 29.92 3.60
N HIS A 88 2.51 31.21 3.75
CA HIS A 88 1.75 32.19 4.53
C HIS A 88 0.43 32.56 3.86
N ARG A 89 0.46 32.75 2.54
CA ARG A 89 -0.75 33.04 1.76
C ARG A 89 -1.73 31.89 1.78
N LEU A 90 -1.25 30.64 1.60
CA LEU A 90 -2.09 29.46 1.64
C LEU A 90 -2.66 29.23 3.05
N ALA A 91 -1.85 29.35 4.10
CA ALA A 91 -2.31 29.21 5.48
C ALA A 91 -3.41 30.21 5.82
N LYS A 92 -3.25 31.48 5.41
CA LYS A 92 -4.26 32.52 5.58
C LYS A 92 -5.56 32.18 4.83
N ALA A 93 -5.46 31.71 3.59
CA ALA A 93 -6.63 31.31 2.80
C ALA A 93 -7.37 30.12 3.43
N LEU A 94 -6.64 29.09 3.87
CA LEU A 94 -7.21 27.94 4.58
C LEU A 94 -7.84 28.31 5.92
N GLY A 95 -7.20 29.21 6.66
CA GLY A 95 -7.73 29.76 7.92
C GLY A 95 -9.06 30.45 7.72
N ALA A 96 -9.15 31.32 6.72
CA ALA A 96 -10.38 32.03 6.36
C ALA A 96 -11.50 31.05 5.92
N ALA A 97 -11.17 30.03 5.12
CA ALA A 97 -12.13 29.05 4.62
C ALA A 97 -12.57 28.02 5.67
N SER A 98 -11.72 27.68 6.64
CA SER A 98 -12.01 26.66 7.67
C SER A 98 -12.52 27.26 8.99
N GLY A 99 -12.45 28.57 9.17
CA GLY A 99 -12.78 29.26 10.43
C GLY A 99 -11.83 28.94 11.59
N LYS A 100 -10.62 28.44 11.29
CA LYS A 100 -9.60 28.04 12.28
C LYS A 100 -8.27 28.67 11.93
N GLU A 101 -7.47 29.00 12.95
CA GLU A 101 -6.11 29.44 12.73
C GLU A 101 -5.27 28.32 12.11
N VAL A 102 -4.61 28.61 10.99
CA VAL A 102 -3.70 27.70 10.31
C VAL A 102 -2.32 28.33 10.28
N LYS A 103 -1.36 27.65 10.92
CA LYS A 103 0.02 28.11 10.97
C LYS A 103 0.79 27.66 9.73
N PRO A 104 1.52 28.56 9.05
CA PRO A 104 2.27 28.24 7.83
C PRO A 104 3.27 27.09 8.01
N GLU A 105 3.97 27.08 9.14
CA GLU A 105 4.97 26.06 9.51
C GLU A 105 4.34 24.68 9.80
N ALA A 106 3.06 24.66 10.14
CA ALA A 106 2.32 23.42 10.45
C ALA A 106 1.48 22.90 9.27
N LEU A 107 1.62 23.47 8.07
CA LEU A 107 0.90 22.99 6.89
C LEU A 107 1.24 21.55 6.56
N ALA A 108 0.29 20.65 6.75
CA ALA A 108 0.36 19.26 6.38
C ALA A 108 -0.64 18.97 5.26
N LEU A 109 -0.19 19.08 4.01
CA LEU A 109 -1.02 18.85 2.83
C LEU A 109 -0.96 17.38 2.45
N GLY A 110 -2.08 16.66 2.62
CA GLY A 110 -2.21 15.26 2.19
C GLY A 110 -2.51 15.17 0.70
N HIS A 111 -2.11 14.08 0.04
CA HIS A 111 -2.39 13.79 -1.38
C HIS A 111 -2.11 14.98 -2.31
N LEU A 112 -1.02 15.70 -2.05
CA LEU A 112 -0.65 16.86 -2.84
C LEU A 112 -0.28 16.46 -4.27
N SER A 113 -0.97 17.04 -5.24
CA SER A 113 -0.63 17.00 -6.66
C SER A 113 -0.48 18.40 -7.21
N VAL A 114 0.38 18.56 -8.20
CA VAL A 114 0.79 19.87 -8.73
C VAL A 114 0.67 19.86 -10.25
N SER A 115 0.08 20.93 -10.82
CA SER A 115 -0.01 21.10 -12.26
C SER A 115 1.36 21.26 -12.92
N LYS A 116 1.47 20.98 -14.23
CA LYS A 116 2.70 21.16 -15.02
C LYS A 116 3.25 22.61 -14.95
N GLY A 117 2.36 23.58 -14.76
CA GLY A 117 2.74 25.00 -14.61
C GLY A 117 3.18 25.41 -13.21
N LEU A 118 3.17 24.50 -12.23
CA LEU A 118 3.47 24.77 -10.82
C LEU A 118 2.58 25.83 -10.18
N ASP A 119 1.42 26.11 -10.74
CA ASP A 119 0.54 27.19 -10.32
C ASP A 119 -0.79 26.73 -9.74
N THR A 120 -1.14 25.45 -9.93
CA THR A 120 -2.36 24.86 -9.39
C THR A 120 -2.01 23.62 -8.57
N LEU A 121 -2.52 23.59 -7.35
CA LEU A 121 -2.30 22.54 -6.37
C LEU A 121 -3.64 21.90 -6.02
N HIS A 122 -3.73 20.58 -5.99
CA HIS A 122 -4.84 19.84 -5.40
C HIS A 122 -4.31 19.09 -4.19
N PHE A 123 -4.98 19.20 -3.07
CA PHE A 123 -4.53 18.58 -1.83
C PHE A 123 -5.69 18.29 -0.88
N VAL A 124 -5.39 17.51 0.14
CA VAL A 124 -6.30 17.24 1.27
C VAL A 124 -5.83 17.99 2.50
N PHE A 125 -6.73 18.72 3.11
CA PHE A 125 -6.51 19.38 4.40
C PHE A 125 -7.77 19.27 5.24
N ASN A 126 -7.67 18.80 6.49
CA ASN A 126 -8.79 18.57 7.41
C ASN A 126 -9.93 17.72 6.78
N ASN A 127 -9.57 16.61 6.13
CA ASN A 127 -10.50 15.67 5.45
C ASN A 127 -11.34 16.30 4.32
N GLN A 128 -10.96 17.49 3.84
CA GLN A 128 -11.54 18.14 2.68
C GLN A 128 -10.53 18.18 1.55
N ARG A 129 -10.99 18.05 0.32
CA ARG A 129 -10.21 18.27 -0.88
C ARG A 129 -10.25 19.73 -1.25
N TRP A 130 -9.09 20.26 -1.62
CA TRP A 130 -8.91 21.67 -1.96
C TRP A 130 -8.14 21.81 -3.26
N MET A 131 -8.53 22.80 -4.04
CA MET A 131 -7.75 23.28 -5.17
C MET A 131 -7.25 24.70 -4.83
N TYR A 132 -5.97 24.95 -5.05
CA TYR A 132 -5.37 26.27 -4.84
C TYR A 132 -4.64 26.75 -6.08
N ALA A 133 -5.12 27.84 -6.69
CA ALA A 133 -4.45 28.55 -7.76
C ALA A 133 -3.50 29.60 -7.18
N SER A 134 -2.22 29.27 -7.05
CA SER A 134 -1.23 30.04 -6.29
C SER A 134 -1.02 31.44 -6.82
N ARG A 135 -1.01 31.63 -8.16
CA ARG A 135 -0.85 32.97 -8.78
C ARG A 135 -2.02 33.89 -8.50
N LYS A 136 -3.24 33.36 -8.50
CA LYS A 136 -4.47 34.12 -8.25
C LYS A 136 -4.82 34.20 -6.77
N ASN A 137 -4.12 33.46 -5.92
CA ASN A 137 -4.46 33.28 -4.51
C ASN A 137 -5.92 32.82 -4.30
N GLN A 138 -6.41 31.95 -5.17
CA GLN A 138 -7.76 31.44 -5.15
C GLN A 138 -7.78 30.03 -4.57
N LEU A 139 -8.55 29.84 -3.50
CA LEU A 139 -8.77 28.55 -2.84
C LEU A 139 -10.21 28.10 -3.10
N VAL A 140 -10.39 26.86 -3.53
CA VAL A 140 -11.70 26.25 -3.80
C VAL A 140 -11.81 24.96 -3.02
N ASN A 141 -12.91 24.79 -2.30
CA ASN A 141 -13.23 23.52 -1.65
C ASN A 141 -13.89 22.57 -2.66
N GLU A 142 -13.26 21.41 -2.90
CA GLU A 142 -13.75 20.35 -3.80
C GLU A 142 -14.59 19.29 -3.08
N GLY A 143 -14.92 19.50 -1.82
CA GLY A 143 -15.74 18.62 -1.01
C GLY A 143 -14.94 17.66 -0.12
N ALA A 144 -15.67 16.82 0.61
CA ALA A 144 -15.06 15.86 1.54
C ALA A 144 -14.23 14.81 0.80
N LEU A 145 -13.16 14.37 1.45
CA LEU A 145 -12.42 13.20 0.98
C LEU A 145 -13.33 11.99 1.09
N PRO A 146 -13.55 11.22 0.00
CA PRO A 146 -14.24 9.94 0.10
C PRO A 146 -13.54 9.07 1.15
N LEU A 147 -14.32 8.43 2.01
CA LEU A 147 -13.74 7.42 2.90
C LEU A 147 -13.01 6.39 2.04
N PRO A 148 -11.75 6.06 2.37
CA PRO A 148 -11.06 5.01 1.64
C PRO A 148 -11.92 3.74 1.71
N PRO A 149 -12.02 2.98 0.61
CA PRO A 149 -12.62 1.67 0.67
C PRO A 149 -11.94 0.92 1.83
N LYS A 150 -12.73 0.16 2.60
CA LYS A 150 -12.17 -0.67 3.69
C LYS A 150 -10.90 -1.34 3.16
N GLN A 151 -9.76 -1.01 3.77
CA GLN A 151 -8.52 -1.67 3.38
C GLN A 151 -8.74 -3.17 3.54
N LYS A 152 -8.63 -3.90 2.44
CA LYS A 152 -8.59 -5.35 2.50
C LYS A 152 -7.39 -5.73 3.35
N HIS A 153 -7.58 -6.64 4.27
CA HIS A 153 -6.47 -7.22 5.00
C HIS A 153 -5.51 -7.85 3.95
N TRP A 154 -4.22 -7.69 4.11
CA TRP A 154 -3.20 -8.19 3.17
C TRP A 154 -3.30 -9.69 2.84
N MET A 155 -4.07 -10.46 3.63
CA MET A 155 -4.40 -11.87 3.41
C MET A 155 -5.79 -12.08 2.80
N GLU A 156 -6.56 -11.04 2.51
CA GLU A 156 -7.86 -11.20 1.87
C GLU A 156 -7.69 -11.64 0.42
N VAL A 157 -8.37 -12.73 0.08
CA VAL A 157 -8.35 -13.30 -1.26
C VAL A 157 -9.10 -12.35 -2.20
N ASP A 158 -8.44 -12.00 -3.29
CA ASP A 158 -8.98 -11.11 -4.31
C ASP A 158 -9.78 -11.92 -5.32
N ASP A 159 -10.99 -12.32 -4.92
CA ASP A 159 -11.91 -13.15 -5.69
C ASP A 159 -13.10 -12.36 -6.26
N GLU A 160 -14.00 -13.07 -6.94
CA GLU A 160 -15.20 -12.49 -7.54
C GLU A 160 -16.07 -11.69 -6.56
N LYS A 161 -16.12 -12.08 -5.27
CA LYS A 161 -16.94 -11.40 -4.25
C LYS A 161 -16.40 -10.03 -3.88
N THR A 162 -15.11 -9.82 -4.10
CA THR A 162 -14.43 -8.56 -3.81
C THR A 162 -14.17 -7.75 -5.08
N ALA A 163 -14.51 -8.31 -6.25
CA ALA A 163 -14.29 -7.70 -7.55
C ALA A 163 -15.13 -6.43 -7.76
N SER A 164 -14.49 -5.44 -8.36
CA SER A 164 -15.16 -4.29 -8.94
C SER A 164 -14.87 -4.24 -10.43
N PRO A 165 -15.86 -3.92 -11.28
CA PRO A 165 -15.62 -3.75 -12.70
C PRO A 165 -14.59 -2.68 -12.98
N VAL A 166 -13.67 -2.94 -13.92
CA VAL A 166 -12.55 -2.06 -14.26
C VAL A 166 -12.72 -1.55 -15.70
N PRO A 167 -12.96 -0.25 -15.90
CA PRO A 167 -13.08 0.33 -17.23
C PRO A 167 -11.72 0.35 -17.94
N SER A 168 -11.75 0.19 -19.29
CA SER A 168 -10.57 0.37 -20.12
C SER A 168 -10.15 1.84 -20.20
N PRO A 169 -8.86 2.15 -20.43
CA PRO A 169 -8.39 3.53 -20.58
C PRO A 169 -9.15 4.36 -21.65
N ASP A 170 -9.57 3.74 -22.73
CA ASP A 170 -10.36 4.39 -23.80
C ASP A 170 -11.88 4.44 -23.51
N GLY A 171 -12.33 3.86 -22.39
CA GLY A 171 -13.72 3.84 -21.96
C GLY A 171 -14.66 2.94 -22.78
N LYS A 172 -14.16 2.16 -23.74
CA LYS A 172 -15.01 1.32 -24.60
C LYS A 172 -15.39 -0.01 -23.98
N TRP A 173 -14.60 -0.48 -23.04
CA TRP A 173 -14.76 -1.78 -22.41
C TRP A 173 -14.78 -1.70 -20.89
N ILE A 174 -15.39 -2.69 -20.24
CA ILE A 174 -15.33 -2.90 -18.80
C ILE A 174 -14.92 -4.35 -18.57
N ALA A 175 -13.84 -4.60 -17.85
CA ALA A 175 -13.41 -5.94 -17.46
C ALA A 175 -13.92 -6.28 -16.04
N PHE A 176 -14.31 -7.53 -15.82
CA PHE A 176 -14.83 -8.02 -14.55
C PHE A 176 -14.68 -9.54 -14.42
N ILE A 177 -14.84 -10.03 -13.19
CA ILE A 177 -14.87 -11.47 -12.90
C ILE A 177 -16.32 -11.95 -12.80
N LYS A 178 -16.61 -13.07 -13.44
CA LYS A 178 -17.90 -13.73 -13.38
C LYS A 178 -17.69 -15.26 -13.48
N ASN A 179 -18.27 -16.02 -12.58
CA ASN A 179 -18.08 -17.47 -12.49
C ASN A 179 -16.59 -17.86 -12.50
N GLN A 180 -15.78 -17.20 -11.68
CA GLN A 180 -14.33 -17.37 -11.53
C GLN A 180 -13.50 -17.10 -12.79
N ASN A 181 -14.10 -16.51 -13.82
CA ASN A 181 -13.46 -16.22 -15.11
C ASN A 181 -13.44 -14.73 -15.44
N ILE A 182 -12.51 -14.35 -16.31
CA ILE A 182 -12.39 -12.97 -16.84
C ILE A 182 -13.40 -12.77 -17.97
N TYR A 183 -14.17 -11.70 -17.84
CA TYR A 183 -15.09 -11.21 -18.86
C TYR A 183 -14.78 -9.76 -19.20
N VAL A 184 -15.13 -9.38 -20.40
CA VAL A 184 -15.19 -7.97 -20.82
C VAL A 184 -16.58 -7.66 -21.36
N LYS A 185 -17.04 -6.42 -21.13
CA LYS A 185 -18.31 -5.92 -21.62
C LYS A 185 -18.07 -4.69 -22.48
N GLU A 186 -18.57 -4.68 -23.69
CA GLU A 186 -18.55 -3.51 -24.55
C GLU A 186 -19.56 -2.46 -24.02
N VAL A 187 -19.10 -1.25 -23.79
CA VAL A 187 -19.94 -0.19 -23.18
C VAL A 187 -21.07 0.23 -24.11
N ALA A 188 -20.78 0.35 -25.41
CA ALA A 188 -21.75 0.82 -26.41
C ALA A 188 -22.91 -0.15 -26.63
N THR A 189 -22.64 -1.46 -26.67
CA THR A 189 -23.66 -2.49 -27.02
C THR A 189 -24.16 -3.26 -25.79
N GLY A 190 -23.42 -3.19 -24.68
CA GLY A 190 -23.68 -4.00 -23.50
C GLY A 190 -23.32 -5.48 -23.65
N LYS A 191 -22.76 -5.90 -24.79
CA LYS A 191 -22.41 -7.29 -25.08
C LYS A 191 -21.24 -7.76 -24.22
N GLU A 192 -21.42 -8.88 -23.55
CA GLU A 192 -20.36 -9.54 -22.78
C GLU A 192 -19.59 -10.55 -23.63
N LYS A 193 -18.29 -10.63 -23.40
CA LYS A 193 -17.39 -11.62 -23.98
C LYS A 193 -16.57 -12.26 -22.85
N GLN A 194 -16.59 -13.58 -22.80
CA GLN A 194 -15.74 -14.36 -21.91
C GLN A 194 -14.34 -14.49 -22.51
N LEU A 195 -13.31 -14.20 -21.72
CA LEU A 195 -11.92 -14.27 -22.15
C LEU A 195 -11.22 -15.54 -21.63
N SER A 196 -11.55 -16.00 -20.43
CA SER A 196 -11.02 -17.25 -19.85
C SER A 196 -12.13 -18.28 -19.67
N LEU A 197 -11.80 -19.57 -19.82
CA LEU A 197 -12.78 -20.66 -19.81
C LEU A 197 -12.50 -21.72 -18.74
N ASP A 198 -11.41 -21.59 -18.00
CA ASP A 198 -10.86 -22.61 -17.12
C ASP A 198 -10.81 -22.19 -15.64
N GLY A 199 -11.55 -21.12 -15.32
CA GLY A 199 -11.74 -20.66 -13.92
C GLY A 199 -12.70 -21.59 -13.16
N THR A 200 -12.31 -21.96 -11.95
CA THR A 200 -13.08 -22.77 -10.99
C THR A 200 -12.85 -22.26 -9.57
N LEU A 201 -13.65 -22.73 -8.58
CA LEU A 201 -13.42 -22.38 -7.17
C LEU A 201 -12.02 -22.79 -6.66
N GLY A 202 -11.46 -23.87 -7.20
CA GLY A 202 -10.12 -24.32 -6.86
C GLY A 202 -9.00 -23.71 -7.72
N ASN A 203 -9.35 -22.89 -8.69
CA ASN A 203 -8.39 -22.25 -9.58
C ASN A 203 -9.07 -21.08 -10.30
N TYR A 204 -9.14 -19.93 -9.67
CA TYR A 204 -9.94 -18.80 -10.12
C TYR A 204 -9.07 -17.62 -10.59
N TYR A 205 -9.68 -16.69 -11.32
CA TYR A 205 -9.03 -15.47 -11.73
C TYR A 205 -9.23 -14.36 -10.71
N SER A 206 -8.12 -13.67 -10.40
CA SER A 206 -8.09 -12.56 -9.48
C SER A 206 -8.91 -11.38 -9.97
N ALA A 207 -9.60 -10.72 -9.04
CA ALA A 207 -10.25 -9.44 -9.28
C ALA A 207 -9.26 -8.29 -9.52
N TYR A 208 -7.97 -8.52 -9.31
CA TYR A 208 -6.91 -7.58 -9.66
C TYR A 208 -6.69 -7.59 -11.17
N ILE A 209 -7.52 -6.81 -11.88
CA ILE A 209 -7.49 -6.69 -13.33
C ILE A 209 -6.75 -5.42 -13.73
N ARG A 210 -5.84 -5.51 -14.70
CA ARG A 210 -5.09 -4.40 -15.26
C ARG A 210 -5.26 -4.32 -16.77
N TRP A 211 -5.77 -3.20 -17.26
CA TRP A 211 -5.82 -2.91 -18.69
C TRP A 211 -4.47 -2.47 -19.21
N SER A 212 -4.12 -2.92 -20.42
CA SER A 212 -3.01 -2.33 -21.14
C SER A 212 -3.30 -0.86 -21.48
N PRO A 213 -2.29 0.02 -21.50
CA PRO A 213 -2.47 1.42 -21.89
C PRO A 213 -3.18 1.64 -23.23
N ASP A 214 -3.00 0.72 -24.21
CA ASP A 214 -3.66 0.74 -25.50
C ASP A 214 -5.10 0.17 -25.51
N SER A 215 -5.63 -0.24 -24.34
CA SER A 215 -6.96 -0.81 -24.16
C SER A 215 -7.25 -2.12 -24.92
N LYS A 216 -6.22 -2.79 -25.45
CA LYS A 216 -6.40 -4.01 -26.25
C LYS A 216 -6.27 -5.30 -25.49
N LYS A 217 -5.65 -5.24 -24.30
CA LYS A 217 -5.34 -6.42 -23.50
C LYS A 217 -5.69 -6.21 -22.03
N VAL A 218 -5.94 -7.32 -21.36
CA VAL A 218 -6.22 -7.39 -19.92
C VAL A 218 -5.22 -8.32 -19.28
N ALA A 219 -4.59 -7.90 -18.21
CA ALA A 219 -3.74 -8.73 -17.36
C ALA A 219 -4.40 -9.00 -16.01
N SER A 220 -4.23 -10.21 -15.50
CA SER A 220 -4.67 -10.64 -14.16
C SER A 220 -3.79 -11.79 -13.67
N CYS A 221 -4.10 -12.37 -12.52
CA CYS A 221 -3.49 -13.62 -12.05
C CYS A 221 -4.53 -14.73 -11.97
N LYS A 222 -4.17 -15.93 -12.42
CA LYS A 222 -4.88 -17.16 -12.08
C LYS A 222 -4.37 -17.65 -10.74
N ILE A 223 -5.26 -17.92 -9.79
CA ILE A 223 -4.92 -18.23 -8.40
C ILE A 223 -5.42 -19.62 -8.07
N ARG A 224 -4.50 -20.49 -7.63
CA ARG A 224 -4.84 -21.73 -6.94
C ARG A 224 -4.84 -21.43 -5.44
N PRO A 225 -6.01 -21.33 -4.79
CA PRO A 225 -6.11 -21.06 -3.37
C PRO A 225 -5.68 -22.27 -2.54
N VAL A 226 -5.45 -22.02 -1.27
CA VAL A 226 -5.23 -23.06 -0.25
C VAL A 226 -6.25 -22.92 0.87
N GLU A 227 -6.41 -23.97 1.66
CA GLU A 227 -7.26 -23.89 2.84
C GLU A 227 -6.70 -22.90 3.85
N LYS A 228 -7.55 -22.01 4.32
CA LYS A 228 -7.17 -21.01 5.33
C LYS A 228 -6.80 -21.68 6.64
N ARG A 229 -5.63 -21.36 7.17
CA ARG A 229 -5.15 -21.78 8.47
C ARG A 229 -5.34 -20.67 9.49
N TYR A 230 -5.64 -21.03 10.73
CA TYR A 230 -5.93 -20.07 11.79
C TYR A 230 -5.10 -20.34 13.03
N VAL A 231 -4.68 -19.27 13.68
CA VAL A 231 -4.18 -19.28 15.05
C VAL A 231 -5.29 -18.76 15.95
N TYR A 232 -5.49 -19.43 17.08
CA TYR A 232 -6.51 -19.06 18.07
C TYR A 232 -5.83 -18.53 19.32
N TYR A 233 -6.38 -17.47 19.88
CA TYR A 233 -5.93 -16.91 21.15
C TYR A 233 -7.12 -16.42 21.97
N VAL A 234 -6.94 -16.37 23.30
CA VAL A 234 -7.98 -15.95 24.22
C VAL A 234 -7.58 -14.61 24.84
N GLU A 235 -8.45 -13.63 24.69
CA GLU A 235 -8.39 -12.38 25.47
C GLU A 235 -9.08 -12.65 26.80
N SER A 236 -8.30 -12.84 27.86
CA SER A 236 -8.79 -13.27 29.17
C SER A 236 -9.56 -12.18 29.93
N SER A 237 -9.29 -10.91 29.64
CA SER A 237 -9.93 -9.77 30.31
C SER A 237 -10.26 -8.67 29.30
N PRO A 238 -11.28 -8.88 28.42
CA PRO A 238 -11.73 -7.86 27.49
C PRO A 238 -12.32 -6.66 28.22
N ALA A 239 -12.15 -5.45 27.68
CA ALA A 239 -12.61 -4.22 28.33
C ALA A 239 -14.15 -4.03 28.29
N ASP A 240 -14.84 -4.74 27.42
CA ASP A 240 -16.27 -4.57 27.13
C ASP A 240 -17.17 -5.70 27.66
N GLN A 241 -16.60 -6.74 28.28
CA GLN A 241 -17.34 -7.85 28.89
C GLN A 241 -16.54 -8.56 29.99
N LEU A 242 -17.26 -9.27 30.89
CA LEU A 242 -16.64 -10.06 31.96
C LEU A 242 -16.04 -11.38 31.46
N GLN A 243 -16.65 -11.99 30.47
CA GLN A 243 -16.23 -13.30 29.98
C GLN A 243 -15.08 -13.16 28.99
N PRO A 244 -14.12 -14.10 28.98
CA PRO A 244 -13.04 -14.14 27.98
C PRO A 244 -13.58 -14.17 26.54
N LYS A 245 -12.84 -13.58 25.61
CA LYS A 245 -13.12 -13.63 24.17
C LYS A 245 -12.17 -14.55 23.45
N LEU A 246 -12.71 -15.43 22.63
CA LEU A 246 -11.93 -16.21 21.70
C LEU A 246 -11.74 -15.43 20.40
N HIS A 247 -10.50 -15.23 20.01
CA HIS A 247 -10.13 -14.67 18.74
C HIS A 247 -9.51 -15.72 17.83
N LYS A 248 -9.69 -15.54 16.53
CA LYS A 248 -8.96 -16.29 15.50
C LYS A 248 -8.34 -15.32 14.51
N GLN A 249 -7.12 -15.61 14.13
CA GLN A 249 -6.39 -14.86 13.12
C GLN A 249 -5.93 -15.81 12.02
N GLU A 250 -6.17 -15.46 10.76
CA GLU A 250 -5.62 -16.20 9.64
C GLU A 250 -4.10 -16.11 9.67
N TYR A 251 -3.44 -17.24 9.71
CA TYR A 251 -1.98 -17.32 9.82
C TYR A 251 -1.47 -18.65 9.28
N ALA A 252 -0.76 -18.59 8.17
CA ALA A 252 -0.03 -19.73 7.63
C ALA A 252 1.31 -19.87 8.37
N LYS A 253 1.55 -21.02 8.98
CA LYS A 253 2.81 -21.32 9.67
C LYS A 253 3.90 -21.73 8.65
N PRO A 254 5.17 -21.64 9.03
CA PRO A 254 6.25 -22.25 8.24
C PRO A 254 5.94 -23.72 7.95
N GLY A 255 5.94 -24.10 6.67
CA GLY A 255 5.58 -25.44 6.21
C GLY A 255 4.16 -25.57 5.63
N ASP A 256 3.23 -24.72 6.00
CA ASP A 256 1.88 -24.71 5.40
C ASP A 256 1.95 -24.37 3.91
N GLU A 257 0.99 -24.88 3.15
CA GLU A 257 0.82 -24.49 1.74
C GLU A 257 0.42 -23.02 1.63
N LEU A 258 0.89 -22.38 0.56
CA LEU A 258 0.56 -21.01 0.19
C LEU A 258 -0.17 -20.98 -1.15
N PRO A 259 -1.02 -19.97 -1.41
CA PRO A 259 -1.66 -19.79 -2.70
C PRO A 259 -0.61 -19.70 -3.82
N PHE A 260 -0.94 -20.27 -4.97
CA PHE A 260 -0.08 -20.21 -6.15
C PHE A 260 -0.71 -19.29 -7.19
N LYS A 261 0.03 -18.26 -7.65
CA LYS A 261 -0.44 -17.25 -8.59
C LYS A 261 0.32 -17.35 -9.91
N VAL A 262 -0.39 -17.29 -11.01
CA VAL A 262 0.18 -17.26 -12.36
C VAL A 262 -0.32 -16.01 -13.07
N PRO A 263 0.54 -15.03 -13.35
CA PRO A 263 0.18 -13.88 -14.18
C PRO A 263 -0.25 -14.33 -15.58
N CYS A 264 -1.28 -13.72 -16.11
CA CYS A 264 -1.81 -14.05 -17.43
C CYS A 264 -2.29 -12.80 -18.15
N ILE A 265 -2.25 -12.84 -19.48
CA ILE A 265 -2.70 -11.76 -20.35
C ILE A 265 -3.74 -12.31 -21.32
N TYR A 266 -4.78 -11.54 -21.58
CA TYR A 266 -5.83 -11.84 -22.57
C TYR A 266 -5.98 -10.71 -23.55
N GLU A 267 -6.01 -11.02 -24.84
CA GLU A 267 -6.35 -10.07 -25.90
C GLU A 267 -7.87 -9.96 -26.02
N VAL A 268 -8.38 -8.73 -26.02
CA VAL A 268 -9.82 -8.48 -25.99
C VAL A 268 -10.50 -8.91 -27.29
N GLU A 269 -9.92 -8.57 -28.43
CA GLU A 269 -10.53 -8.86 -29.75
C GLU A 269 -10.44 -10.34 -30.10
N SER A 270 -9.26 -10.93 -30.07
CA SER A 270 -9.03 -12.33 -30.45
C SER A 270 -9.49 -13.33 -29.39
N GLY A 271 -9.42 -12.94 -28.11
CA GLY A 271 -9.58 -13.85 -26.99
C GLY A 271 -8.33 -14.72 -26.74
N ARG A 272 -7.21 -14.43 -27.40
CA ARG A 272 -5.95 -15.15 -27.21
C ARG A 272 -5.47 -14.98 -25.77
N SER A 273 -5.14 -16.10 -25.11
CA SER A 273 -4.51 -16.13 -23.81
C SER A 273 -2.99 -16.23 -23.94
N ILE A 274 -2.30 -15.55 -23.06
CA ILE A 274 -0.83 -15.57 -22.93
C ILE A 274 -0.54 -15.91 -21.48
N ILE A 275 -0.06 -17.14 -21.27
CA ILE A 275 0.21 -17.70 -19.94
C ILE A 275 1.68 -18.14 -19.93
N PRO A 276 2.51 -17.65 -18.98
CA PRO A 276 3.92 -18.02 -18.91
C PRO A 276 4.13 -19.44 -18.43
N SER A 277 5.34 -19.97 -18.63
CA SER A 277 5.88 -21.06 -17.84
C SER A 277 6.04 -20.60 -16.37
N THR A 278 6.04 -21.53 -15.43
CA THR A 278 6.20 -21.19 -14.01
C THR A 278 7.60 -21.48 -13.47
N GLU A 279 8.55 -21.85 -14.33
CA GLU A 279 9.91 -22.28 -13.93
C GLU A 279 10.70 -21.19 -13.19
N LEU A 280 10.48 -19.91 -13.54
CA LEU A 280 11.17 -18.79 -12.90
C LEU A 280 10.54 -18.37 -11.57
N PHE A 281 9.34 -18.86 -11.21
CA PHE A 281 8.59 -18.48 -10.02
C PHE A 281 7.78 -19.64 -9.40
N ASP A 282 8.34 -20.85 -9.42
CA ASP A 282 7.70 -22.10 -8.99
C ASP A 282 7.48 -22.23 -7.48
N ARG A 283 8.42 -21.77 -6.66
CA ARG A 283 8.41 -21.87 -5.20
C ARG A 283 7.96 -20.56 -4.54
N GLN A 284 6.73 -20.20 -4.78
CA GLN A 284 6.19 -18.91 -4.36
C GLN A 284 6.02 -18.78 -2.85
N TYR A 285 6.53 -17.67 -2.28
CA TYR A 285 5.94 -17.05 -1.11
C TYR A 285 4.85 -16.06 -1.55
N GLU A 286 5.17 -15.19 -2.51
CA GLU A 286 4.24 -14.22 -3.06
C GLU A 286 4.61 -13.84 -4.50
N VAL A 287 3.60 -13.53 -5.30
CA VAL A 287 3.71 -12.88 -6.61
C VAL A 287 2.89 -11.62 -6.57
N TYR A 288 3.51 -10.46 -6.84
CA TYR A 288 2.90 -9.14 -6.89
C TYR A 288 2.76 -8.67 -8.33
N GLY A 289 1.71 -7.94 -8.61
CA GLY A 289 1.40 -7.49 -9.96
C GLY A 289 0.37 -8.42 -10.61
N PRO A 290 0.20 -8.40 -11.94
CA PRO A 290 1.02 -7.78 -12.99
C PRO A 290 0.75 -6.29 -13.20
N GLU A 291 1.77 -5.55 -13.62
CA GLU A 291 1.68 -4.14 -14.00
C GLU A 291 2.16 -3.93 -15.45
N TRP A 292 1.43 -3.17 -16.25
CA TRP A 292 1.75 -2.94 -17.63
C TRP A 292 2.92 -1.98 -17.83
N ASN A 293 3.78 -2.29 -18.79
CA ASN A 293 4.71 -1.33 -19.33
C ASN A 293 3.94 -0.26 -20.14
N PRO A 294 4.41 1.00 -20.16
CA PRO A 294 3.72 2.11 -20.84
C PRO A 294 3.44 1.87 -22.33
N ASP A 295 4.24 1.02 -22.98
CA ASP A 295 4.14 0.68 -24.39
C ASP A 295 3.19 -0.50 -24.70
N SER A 296 2.52 -1.06 -23.69
CA SER A 296 1.60 -2.20 -23.80
C SER A 296 2.22 -3.51 -24.33
N ARG A 297 3.56 -3.63 -24.39
CA ARG A 297 4.24 -4.81 -24.94
C ARG A 297 4.47 -5.91 -23.93
N ALA A 298 4.48 -5.58 -22.66
CA ALA A 298 4.75 -6.53 -21.60
C ALA A 298 4.10 -6.10 -20.29
N VAL A 299 3.97 -7.05 -19.37
CA VAL A 299 3.68 -6.79 -17.95
C VAL A 299 4.88 -7.17 -17.10
N THR A 300 5.11 -6.39 -16.07
CA THR A 300 6.12 -6.66 -15.04
C THR A 300 5.44 -7.19 -13.79
N PHE A 301 6.02 -8.17 -13.14
CA PHE A 301 5.56 -8.69 -11.87
C PHE A 301 6.76 -9.07 -10.99
N GLU A 302 6.54 -9.10 -9.69
CA GLU A 302 7.58 -9.40 -8.72
C GLU A 302 7.32 -10.76 -8.11
N TYR A 303 8.39 -11.53 -7.96
CA TYR A 303 8.38 -12.85 -7.35
C TYR A 303 9.26 -12.88 -6.11
N ASN A 304 8.68 -13.29 -5.02
CA ASN A 304 9.35 -13.58 -3.77
C ASN A 304 9.30 -15.09 -3.49
N GLN A 305 10.47 -15.71 -3.42
CA GLN A 305 10.58 -17.13 -3.16
C GLN A 305 10.22 -17.45 -1.71
N ARG A 306 9.62 -18.62 -1.48
CA ARG A 306 9.44 -19.17 -0.14
C ARG A 306 10.78 -19.34 0.55
N GLY A 307 10.94 -18.71 1.71
CA GLY A 307 12.21 -18.60 2.44
C GLY A 307 12.96 -17.32 2.17
N HIS A 308 12.46 -16.46 1.26
CA HIS A 308 12.96 -15.10 0.97
C HIS A 308 14.43 -15.04 0.53
N GLN A 309 14.97 -16.12 -0.01
CA GLN A 309 16.36 -16.16 -0.47
C GLN A 309 16.53 -15.70 -1.91
N VAL A 310 15.43 -15.70 -2.67
CA VAL A 310 15.41 -15.23 -4.06
C VAL A 310 14.26 -14.28 -4.25
N TYR A 311 14.57 -13.11 -4.76
CA TYR A 311 13.60 -12.12 -5.24
C TYR A 311 13.88 -11.81 -6.71
N ARG A 312 12.84 -11.81 -7.53
CA ARG A 312 12.97 -11.56 -8.97
C ARG A 312 11.96 -10.53 -9.42
N VAL A 313 12.39 -9.66 -10.30
CA VAL A 313 11.50 -8.85 -11.12
C VAL A 313 11.44 -9.51 -12.49
N LEU A 314 10.27 -9.92 -12.90
CA LEU A 314 10.02 -10.68 -14.13
C LEU A 314 9.17 -9.85 -15.09
N GLU A 315 9.45 -9.98 -16.37
CA GLU A 315 8.66 -9.37 -17.45
C GLU A 315 8.06 -10.49 -18.31
N LEU A 316 6.75 -10.44 -18.53
CA LEU A 316 6.02 -11.32 -19.44
C LEU A 316 5.68 -10.55 -20.73
N SER A 317 6.24 -11.00 -21.83
CA SER A 317 5.93 -10.44 -23.16
C SER A 317 4.48 -10.70 -23.53
N ALA A 318 3.74 -9.65 -23.85
CA ALA A 318 2.36 -9.73 -24.32
C ALA A 318 2.21 -10.21 -25.77
N GLU A 319 3.30 -10.38 -26.47
CA GLU A 319 3.32 -10.91 -27.85
C GLU A 319 3.68 -12.39 -27.86
N THR A 320 4.78 -12.75 -27.22
CA THR A 320 5.36 -14.10 -27.32
C THR A 320 5.01 -15.00 -26.14
N GLY A 321 4.58 -14.45 -25.00
CA GLY A 321 4.38 -15.20 -23.76
C GLY A 321 5.68 -15.60 -23.08
N LYS A 322 6.83 -15.11 -23.55
CA LYS A 322 8.12 -15.42 -22.96
C LYS A 322 8.34 -14.53 -21.73
N GLU A 323 8.74 -15.14 -20.63
CA GLU A 323 9.21 -14.44 -19.45
C GLU A 323 10.71 -14.19 -19.49
N ILE A 324 11.13 -13.06 -18.95
CA ILE A 324 12.52 -12.64 -18.84
C ILE A 324 12.77 -12.11 -17.43
N GLY A 325 13.80 -12.62 -16.74
CA GLY A 325 14.26 -12.04 -15.48
C GLY A 325 14.94 -10.69 -15.76
N ARG A 326 14.44 -9.63 -15.10
CA ARG A 326 15.01 -8.28 -15.22
C ARG A 326 16.01 -7.96 -14.10
N ALA A 327 15.76 -8.48 -12.91
CA ALA A 327 16.65 -8.33 -11.76
C ALA A 327 16.54 -9.52 -10.81
N HIS A 328 17.68 -9.82 -10.17
CA HIS A 328 17.78 -10.78 -9.06
C HIS A 328 18.39 -10.02 -7.87
N VAL A 329 17.77 -10.15 -6.70
CA VAL A 329 18.27 -9.57 -5.45
C VAL A 329 18.43 -10.68 -4.43
#